data_6edd886522e88bff6230bf9fe27a597f
#
_entry.id   6edd886522e88bff6230bf9fe27a597f
#
_cell.length_a   1.000
_cell.length_b   1.000
_cell.length_c   1.000
_cell.angle_alpha   90.00
_cell.angle_beta   90.00
_cell.angle_gamma   90.00
#
_symmetry.space_group_name_H-M   'P 1'
#
loop_
_entity.id
_entity.type
_entity.pdbx_description
1 polymer ?
#
loop_
_entity_poly.entity_id
_entity_poly.type
_entity_poly.pdbx_seq_one_letter_code
_entity_poly.pdbx_strand_id
1 'polypeptide(L)'
;MSEFLKNITPREYQQKIFETCINKNCLVVLPTGLGKTLIALMLTIKRMQEYPGKKVVFLAPTKPLAEQHIISFKKYLPELFADMQLFTGAINSIERKKIWQTADIIFSTPQCVANDLRKELYSLKDVCLLIEDEAHRCVKNYDYNYIAKRYITQADNPRIMGLTASPGNEASKIKEICKNLSIEEVELRTRDSPDVKKYLQELEFEKIMVEFPIEFQEMKHVLLKLYDRYVEELRYRKVLFGLANKITLIKLQQTIMGTLARGNHNYNYLLGASACAQAIKLQHALELLETQTLESFNKYLKTLFNQAAKKQSKGVVKLVANPEFNFLFMQSNELLAKKKEHPKLQRLEEIIKKENQKRIIVFTQFRDTATTISEKLNKIEGIKAKIFVGQAKKNGTGLSQKDQKKIIEDFSIGEINVLVATSIAEEGLDIPEVNAVIFYEPIPSAIRAIQRTGRTARLKKGKLIMLITKGTRDESFYHVSRAREKQMGRAIDTVKQGLANNIKEEVQKTL
;
A
#
# COMPACT_ATOMS: atom_id res chain seq x y z
N MET A 1 4.17 13.67 32.21
CA MET A 1 4.19 12.82 30.99
C MET A 1 5.47 11.99 30.86
N SER A 2 6.65 12.58 31.10
CA SER A 2 7.95 11.83 31.08
C SER A 2 7.99 10.67 32.09
N GLU A 3 7.29 10.78 33.19
CA GLU A 3 7.21 9.74 34.24
C GLU A 3 6.53 8.44 33.78
N PHE A 4 5.65 8.52 32.76
CA PHE A 4 4.94 7.36 32.22
C PHE A 4 5.58 6.75 30.99
N LEU A 5 6.58 7.42 30.38
CA LEU A 5 7.30 6.89 29.23
C LEU A 5 8.56 6.14 29.65
N LYS A 6 8.54 4.82 29.48
CA LYS A 6 9.70 3.98 29.78
C LYS A 6 10.70 4.00 28.61
N ASN A 7 11.95 4.33 28.89
CA ASN A 7 13.11 4.15 27.98
C ASN A 7 12.95 4.84 26.61
N ILE A 8 12.18 5.90 26.48
CA ILE A 8 12.02 6.66 25.26
C ILE A 8 11.85 8.16 25.52
N THR A 9 12.63 8.97 24.82
CA THR A 9 12.53 10.43 24.85
C THR A 9 11.95 10.92 23.54
N PRO A 10 10.82 11.66 23.56
CA PRO A 10 10.25 12.24 22.35
C PRO A 10 11.22 13.21 21.67
N ARG A 11 11.28 13.18 20.36
CA ARG A 11 12.02 14.12 19.55
C ARG A 11 11.26 15.44 19.43
N GLU A 12 11.98 16.52 19.14
CA GLU A 12 11.40 17.88 19.07
C GLU A 12 10.16 17.97 18.15
N TYR A 13 10.24 17.42 16.95
CA TYR A 13 9.09 17.40 16.03
C TYR A 13 7.90 16.60 16.53
N GLN A 14 8.15 15.54 17.32
CA GLN A 14 7.07 14.74 17.91
C GLN A 14 6.37 15.53 19.03
N GLN A 15 7.12 16.29 19.82
CA GLN A 15 6.56 17.18 20.83
C GLN A 15 5.71 18.29 20.22
N LYS A 16 6.20 18.96 19.16
CA LYS A 16 5.45 19.98 18.43
C LYS A 16 4.12 19.46 17.86
N ILE A 17 4.16 18.27 17.21
CA ILE A 17 2.94 17.63 16.70
C ILE A 17 1.99 17.28 17.84
N PHE A 18 2.52 16.72 18.93
CA PHE A 18 1.73 16.39 20.10
C PHE A 18 1.03 17.62 20.72
N GLU A 19 1.71 18.75 20.85
CA GLU A 19 1.15 20.03 21.36
C GLU A 19 -0.06 20.47 20.51
N THR A 20 0.01 20.35 19.20
CA THR A 20 -1.13 20.61 18.32
C THR A 20 -2.28 19.65 18.59
N CYS A 21 -1.98 18.34 18.74
CA CYS A 21 -2.98 17.29 18.94
C CYS A 21 -3.70 17.35 20.29
N ILE A 22 -3.13 17.98 21.33
CA ILE A 22 -3.80 18.21 22.61
C ILE A 22 -5.07 19.04 22.40
N ASN A 23 -4.99 20.08 21.61
CA ASN A 23 -6.04 21.09 21.50
C ASN A 23 -6.96 20.91 20.28
N LYS A 24 -6.53 20.17 19.27
CA LYS A 24 -7.23 20.01 17.98
C LYS A 24 -7.35 18.57 17.55
N ASN A 25 -8.40 18.26 16.80
CA ASN A 25 -8.46 17.03 16.02
C ASN A 25 -7.45 17.11 14.88
N CYS A 26 -6.48 16.20 14.86
CA CYS A 26 -5.34 16.31 13.97
C CYS A 26 -5.22 15.15 12.99
N LEU A 27 -4.87 15.45 11.73
CA LEU A 27 -4.32 14.49 10.78
C LEU A 27 -2.79 14.60 10.80
N VAL A 28 -2.13 13.58 11.36
CA VAL A 28 -0.67 13.51 11.43
C VAL A 28 -0.13 12.77 10.21
N VAL A 29 0.51 13.50 9.32
CA VAL A 29 1.17 12.98 8.12
C VAL A 29 2.68 12.90 8.37
N LEU A 30 3.16 11.69 8.64
CA LEU A 30 4.54 11.45 9.03
C LEU A 30 5.05 10.15 8.39
N PRO A 31 6.19 10.14 7.68
CA PRO A 31 6.75 8.94 7.08
C PRO A 31 6.87 7.77 8.05
N THR A 32 6.81 6.56 7.51
CA THR A 32 6.98 5.33 8.31
C THR A 32 8.33 5.33 9.03
N GLY A 33 8.35 4.90 10.30
CA GLY A 33 9.57 4.85 11.11
C GLY A 33 9.91 6.14 11.85
N LEU A 34 9.15 7.22 11.68
CA LEU A 34 9.35 8.49 12.40
C LEU A 34 8.52 8.62 13.69
N GLY A 35 7.95 7.51 14.16
CA GLY A 35 7.35 7.44 15.50
C GLY A 35 5.93 7.99 15.62
N LYS A 36 5.08 7.80 14.62
CA LYS A 36 3.63 8.08 14.72
C LYS A 36 3.00 7.47 15.97
N THR A 37 3.36 6.21 16.26
CA THR A 37 2.88 5.48 17.43
C THR A 37 3.27 6.16 18.75
N LEU A 38 4.45 6.79 18.83
CA LEU A 38 4.87 7.51 20.04
C LEU A 38 4.03 8.77 20.26
N ILE A 39 3.69 9.49 19.19
CA ILE A 39 2.83 10.68 19.29
C ILE A 39 1.43 10.26 19.77
N ALA A 40 0.89 9.16 19.24
CA ALA A 40 -0.38 8.59 19.69
C ALA A 40 -0.33 8.17 21.16
N LEU A 41 0.77 7.54 21.59
CA LEU A 41 0.99 7.15 22.97
C LEU A 41 1.02 8.36 23.91
N MET A 42 1.75 9.42 23.53
CA MET A 42 1.80 10.67 24.29
C MET A 42 0.41 11.30 24.47
N LEU A 43 -0.37 11.33 23.39
CA LEU A 43 -1.74 11.87 23.44
C LEU A 43 -2.66 10.97 24.28
N THR A 44 -2.49 9.66 24.21
CA THR A 44 -3.22 8.70 25.06
C THR A 44 -2.96 8.98 26.54
N ILE A 45 -1.70 9.10 26.97
CA ILE A 45 -1.34 9.43 28.35
C ILE A 45 -2.01 10.75 28.78
N LYS A 46 -1.89 11.79 27.97
CA LYS A 46 -2.43 13.11 28.26
C LYS A 46 -3.95 13.08 28.44
N ARG A 47 -4.65 12.42 27.51
CA ARG A 47 -6.13 12.34 27.54
C ARG A 47 -6.64 11.51 28.73
N MET A 48 -5.97 10.40 29.08
CA MET A 48 -6.34 9.58 30.22
C MET A 48 -6.09 10.31 31.58
N GLN A 49 -5.06 11.18 31.64
CA GLN A 49 -4.81 12.03 32.78
C GLN A 49 -5.85 13.15 32.92
N GLU A 50 -6.30 13.73 31.82
CA GLU A 50 -7.33 14.80 31.82
C GLU A 50 -8.74 14.26 32.09
N TYR A 51 -9.01 13.01 31.70
CA TYR A 51 -10.32 12.37 31.83
C TYR A 51 -10.18 10.98 32.48
N PRO A 52 -9.93 10.93 33.78
CA PRO A 52 -9.79 9.67 34.54
C PRO A 52 -11.04 8.79 34.38
N GLY A 53 -10.84 7.48 34.17
CA GLY A 53 -11.92 6.51 33.97
C GLY A 53 -12.56 6.51 32.58
N LYS A 54 -12.16 7.42 31.67
CA LYS A 54 -12.56 7.39 30.27
C LYS A 54 -11.65 6.47 29.47
N LYS A 55 -12.13 6.02 28.31
CA LYS A 55 -11.50 5.02 27.44
C LYS A 55 -10.78 5.65 26.25
N VAL A 56 -9.83 4.89 25.70
CA VAL A 56 -9.17 5.21 24.42
C VAL A 56 -9.43 4.08 23.43
N VAL A 57 -9.78 4.42 22.19
CA VAL A 57 -9.97 3.47 21.09
C VAL A 57 -8.91 3.73 20.03
N PHE A 58 -8.09 2.72 19.76
CA PHE A 58 -7.08 2.73 18.73
C PHE A 58 -7.47 1.78 17.60
N LEU A 59 -7.75 2.31 16.43
CA LEU A 59 -8.15 1.54 15.26
C LEU A 59 -7.00 1.39 14.27
N ALA A 60 -6.78 0.15 13.82
CA ALA A 60 -5.83 -0.16 12.76
C ALA A 60 -6.50 -1.02 11.67
N PRO A 61 -6.16 -0.86 10.39
CA PRO A 61 -6.90 -1.50 9.29
C PRO A 61 -6.79 -3.02 9.27
N THR A 62 -5.82 -3.60 9.95
CA THR A 62 -5.59 -5.05 10.00
C THR A 62 -5.27 -5.53 11.42
N LYS A 63 -5.61 -6.79 11.71
CA LYS A 63 -5.29 -7.41 13.00
C LYS A 63 -3.78 -7.34 13.34
N PRO A 64 -2.83 -7.66 12.45
CA PRO A 64 -1.40 -7.55 12.76
C PRO A 64 -0.95 -6.13 13.16
N LEU A 65 -1.52 -5.08 12.53
CA LEU A 65 -1.23 -3.70 12.91
C LEU A 65 -1.78 -3.38 14.30
N ALA A 66 -3.00 -3.78 14.61
CA ALA A 66 -3.57 -3.58 15.96
C ALA A 66 -2.74 -4.33 17.01
N GLU A 67 -2.31 -5.57 16.74
CA GLU A 67 -1.38 -6.33 17.60
C GLU A 67 -0.04 -5.61 17.78
N GLN A 68 0.51 -5.02 16.74
CA GLN A 68 1.76 -4.27 16.81
C GLN A 68 1.64 -3.02 17.69
N HIS A 69 0.52 -2.30 17.60
CA HIS A 69 0.28 -1.11 18.40
C HIS A 69 0.13 -1.45 19.88
N ILE A 70 -0.64 -2.48 20.26
CA ILE A 70 -0.76 -2.89 21.67
C ILE A 70 0.60 -3.35 22.24
N ILE A 71 1.41 -4.09 21.48
CA ILE A 71 2.76 -4.47 21.89
C ILE A 71 3.64 -3.24 22.12
N SER A 72 3.57 -2.25 21.23
CA SER A 72 4.32 -1.00 21.33
C SER A 72 3.89 -0.19 22.59
N PHE A 73 2.60 -0.11 22.86
CA PHE A 73 2.10 0.56 24.05
C PHE A 73 2.54 -0.15 25.33
N LYS A 74 2.41 -1.47 25.43
CA LYS A 74 2.90 -2.26 26.57
C LYS A 74 4.41 -2.15 26.78
N LYS A 75 5.18 -1.96 25.73
CA LYS A 75 6.64 -1.78 25.81
C LYS A 75 7.02 -0.44 26.46
N TYR A 76 6.31 0.63 26.16
CA TYR A 76 6.68 1.99 26.56
C TYR A 76 5.87 2.55 27.71
N LEU A 77 4.80 1.89 28.15
CA LEU A 77 4.02 2.26 29.33
C LEU A 77 4.35 1.36 30.53
N PRO A 78 4.15 1.83 31.77
CA PRO A 78 4.14 0.99 32.95
C PRO A 78 3.09 -0.13 32.82
N GLU A 79 3.38 -1.29 33.38
CA GLU A 79 2.50 -2.46 33.30
C GLU A 79 1.09 -2.20 33.85
N LEU A 80 1.01 -1.42 34.95
CA LEU A 80 -0.23 -1.05 35.63
C LEU A 80 -0.84 0.27 35.13
N PHE A 81 -0.37 0.81 34.02
CA PHE A 81 -0.87 2.09 33.51
C PHE A 81 -2.33 2.03 33.08
N ALA A 82 -2.72 0.97 32.35
CA ALA A 82 -4.05 0.79 31.81
C ALA A 82 -4.32 -0.68 31.43
N ASP A 83 -5.57 -1.13 31.54
CA ASP A 83 -5.99 -2.41 30.94
C ASP A 83 -6.12 -2.26 29.42
N MET A 84 -5.22 -2.92 28.69
CA MET A 84 -5.12 -2.85 27.22
C MET A 84 -5.63 -4.13 26.58
N GLN A 85 -6.69 -4.04 25.79
CA GLN A 85 -7.36 -5.15 25.18
C GLN A 85 -7.35 -5.08 23.64
N LEU A 86 -7.29 -6.25 22.99
CA LEU A 86 -7.29 -6.39 21.53
C LEU A 86 -8.60 -6.99 21.03
N PHE A 87 -9.41 -6.22 20.30
CA PHE A 87 -10.64 -6.71 19.68
C PHE A 87 -10.35 -7.20 18.25
N THR A 88 -10.68 -8.46 18.02
CA THR A 88 -10.57 -9.11 16.70
C THR A 88 -11.81 -9.94 16.40
N GLY A 89 -11.97 -10.33 15.14
CA GLY A 89 -13.05 -11.25 14.75
C GLY A 89 -13.00 -12.64 15.39
N ALA A 90 -11.89 -13.00 16.06
CA ALA A 90 -11.77 -14.26 16.80
C ALA A 90 -12.48 -14.22 18.16
N ILE A 91 -12.67 -13.02 18.75
CA ILE A 91 -13.41 -12.83 20.00
C ILE A 91 -14.87 -12.58 19.61
N ASN A 92 -15.80 -13.31 20.21
CA ASN A 92 -17.23 -13.11 19.91
C ASN A 92 -17.73 -11.74 20.45
N SER A 93 -18.83 -11.24 19.88
CA SER A 93 -19.32 -9.89 20.17
C SER A 93 -19.84 -9.73 21.61
N ILE A 94 -20.36 -10.77 22.22
CA ILE A 94 -20.85 -10.75 23.60
C ILE A 94 -19.66 -10.64 24.57
N GLU A 95 -18.60 -11.36 24.31
CA GLU A 95 -17.36 -11.27 25.08
C GLU A 95 -16.70 -9.90 24.94
N ARG A 96 -16.64 -9.33 23.72
CA ARG A 96 -16.17 -7.94 23.52
C ARG A 96 -17.00 -6.94 24.29
N LYS A 97 -18.33 -7.13 24.40
CA LYS A 97 -19.20 -6.27 25.25
C LYS A 97 -18.80 -6.33 26.72
N LYS A 98 -18.44 -7.49 27.24
CA LYS A 98 -17.97 -7.64 28.65
C LYS A 98 -16.61 -6.96 28.84
N ILE A 99 -15.65 -7.23 27.95
CA ILE A 99 -14.31 -6.62 27.99
C ILE A 99 -14.40 -5.10 27.87
N TRP A 100 -15.32 -4.57 27.06
CA TRP A 100 -15.55 -3.13 26.94
C TRP A 100 -15.83 -2.44 28.27
N GLN A 101 -16.49 -3.11 29.21
CA GLN A 101 -16.83 -2.52 30.53
C GLN A 101 -15.59 -2.19 31.35
N THR A 102 -14.58 -3.04 31.33
CA THR A 102 -13.36 -2.93 32.15
C THR A 102 -12.15 -2.34 31.46
N ALA A 103 -12.02 -2.56 30.14
CA ALA A 103 -10.85 -2.11 29.39
C ALA A 103 -10.72 -0.59 29.34
N ASP A 104 -9.49 -0.11 29.49
CA ASP A 104 -9.15 1.32 29.41
C ASP A 104 -8.75 1.70 27.98
N ILE A 105 -7.94 0.85 27.32
CA ILE A 105 -7.48 1.09 25.96
C ILE A 105 -7.84 -0.11 25.08
N ILE A 106 -8.62 0.14 24.04
CA ILE A 106 -9.06 -0.89 23.09
C ILE A 106 -8.34 -0.72 21.76
N PHE A 107 -7.56 -1.72 21.36
CA PHE A 107 -7.00 -1.84 20.03
C PHE A 107 -7.89 -2.72 19.18
N SER A 108 -8.27 -2.26 17.99
CA SER A 108 -9.21 -3.03 17.14
C SER A 108 -9.04 -2.79 15.66
N THR A 109 -9.63 -3.69 14.89
CA THR A 109 -9.92 -3.38 13.48
C THR A 109 -11.25 -2.61 13.39
N PRO A 110 -11.39 -1.68 12.42
CA PRO A 110 -12.60 -0.86 12.31
C PRO A 110 -13.86 -1.70 12.12
N GLN A 111 -13.78 -2.82 11.41
CA GLN A 111 -14.93 -3.70 11.17
C GLN A 111 -15.50 -4.29 12.46
N CYS A 112 -14.64 -4.63 13.45
CA CYS A 112 -15.12 -5.16 14.73
C CYS A 112 -15.93 -4.11 15.48
N VAL A 113 -15.36 -2.91 15.67
CA VAL A 113 -16.02 -1.83 16.40
C VAL A 113 -17.28 -1.35 15.66
N ALA A 114 -17.20 -1.18 14.34
CA ALA A 114 -18.37 -0.76 13.57
C ALA A 114 -19.54 -1.76 13.66
N ASN A 115 -19.25 -3.05 13.59
CA ASN A 115 -20.27 -4.10 13.73
C ASN A 115 -20.88 -4.15 15.12
N ASP A 116 -20.07 -3.95 16.17
CA ASP A 116 -20.54 -3.91 17.55
C ASP A 116 -21.42 -2.66 17.79
N LEU A 117 -21.04 -1.50 17.23
CA LEU A 117 -21.84 -0.27 17.31
C LEU A 117 -23.17 -0.37 16.53
N ARG A 118 -23.18 -1.06 15.39
CA ARG A 118 -24.43 -1.33 14.63
C ARG A 118 -25.39 -2.24 15.40
N LYS A 119 -24.83 -3.11 16.27
CA LYS A 119 -25.60 -3.98 17.17
C LYS A 119 -25.90 -3.36 18.53
N GLU A 120 -25.50 -2.11 18.74
CA GLU A 120 -25.68 -1.36 19.98
C GLU A 120 -25.14 -2.09 21.23
N LEU A 121 -24.03 -2.80 21.10
CA LEU A 121 -23.45 -3.57 22.20
C LEU A 121 -22.84 -2.67 23.27
N TYR A 122 -22.34 -1.50 22.88
CA TYR A 122 -21.78 -0.46 23.75
C TYR A 122 -21.87 0.91 23.06
N SER A 123 -21.64 1.98 23.84
CA SER A 123 -21.59 3.37 23.37
C SER A 123 -20.18 3.90 23.41
N LEU A 124 -19.87 4.90 22.57
CA LEU A 124 -18.61 5.64 22.57
C LEU A 124 -18.62 6.86 23.51
N LYS A 125 -19.66 7.02 24.37
CA LYS A 125 -19.83 8.16 25.27
C LYS A 125 -18.62 8.37 26.17
N ASP A 126 -18.08 7.29 26.74
CA ASP A 126 -16.95 7.32 27.66
C ASP A 126 -15.58 7.22 26.97
N VAL A 127 -15.51 7.40 25.65
CA VAL A 127 -14.24 7.44 24.91
C VAL A 127 -13.75 8.88 24.84
N CYS A 128 -12.57 9.15 25.40
CA CYS A 128 -11.95 10.47 25.38
C CYS A 128 -10.96 10.67 24.20
N LEU A 129 -10.56 9.59 23.52
CA LEU A 129 -9.66 9.65 22.38
C LEU A 129 -9.94 8.53 21.38
N LEU A 130 -10.13 8.89 20.11
CA LEU A 130 -10.19 7.97 18.98
C LEU A 130 -8.94 8.17 18.12
N ILE A 131 -8.17 7.10 17.91
CA ILE A 131 -6.99 7.09 17.05
C ILE A 131 -7.29 6.18 15.85
N GLU A 132 -7.07 6.69 14.64
CA GLU A 132 -7.22 5.94 13.40
C GLU A 132 -5.90 5.87 12.62
N ASP A 133 -5.25 4.71 12.67
CA ASP A 133 -4.03 4.48 11.89
C ASP A 133 -4.35 4.19 10.42
N GLU A 134 -3.42 4.56 9.54
CA GLU A 134 -3.62 4.56 8.09
C GLU A 134 -4.90 5.32 7.67
N ALA A 135 -5.07 6.51 8.24
CA ALA A 135 -6.22 7.39 8.06
C ALA A 135 -6.52 7.77 6.59
N HIS A 136 -5.58 7.54 5.66
CA HIS A 136 -5.84 7.70 4.23
C HIS A 136 -6.94 6.75 3.70
N ARG A 137 -7.34 5.74 4.49
CA ARG A 137 -8.45 4.83 4.19
C ARG A 137 -9.82 5.41 4.58
N CYS A 138 -9.85 6.54 5.29
CA CYS A 138 -11.07 7.21 5.74
C CYS A 138 -11.79 7.95 4.60
N VAL A 139 -12.12 7.22 3.55
CA VAL A 139 -12.81 7.70 2.34
C VAL A 139 -13.95 6.76 1.96
N LYS A 140 -14.94 7.27 1.26
CA LYS A 140 -16.12 6.52 0.82
C LYS A 140 -16.85 5.85 2.00
N ASN A 141 -17.18 4.56 1.88
CA ASN A 141 -17.94 3.80 2.89
C ASN A 141 -17.05 2.91 3.78
N TYR A 142 -15.81 3.34 4.07
CA TYR A 142 -14.95 2.59 4.97
C TYR A 142 -15.43 2.75 6.43
N ASP A 143 -15.32 1.69 7.23
CA ASP A 143 -15.89 1.66 8.59
C ASP A 143 -15.33 2.74 9.54
N TYR A 144 -14.16 3.31 9.26
CA TYR A 144 -13.64 4.48 9.98
C TYR A 144 -14.64 5.65 9.98
N ASN A 145 -15.23 5.96 8.82
CA ASN A 145 -16.18 7.07 8.69
C ASN A 145 -17.41 6.88 9.58
N TYR A 146 -17.91 5.65 9.67
CA TYR A 146 -19.05 5.34 10.53
C TYR A 146 -18.70 5.51 12.02
N ILE A 147 -17.52 5.00 12.44
CA ILE A 147 -17.06 5.08 13.83
C ILE A 147 -16.80 6.54 14.22
N ALA A 148 -16.04 7.29 13.41
CA ALA A 148 -15.73 8.69 13.68
C ALA A 148 -16.99 9.54 13.81
N LYS A 149 -17.97 9.36 12.92
CA LYS A 149 -19.25 10.06 12.99
C LYS A 149 -20.03 9.73 14.26
N ARG A 150 -20.12 8.45 14.65
CA ARG A 150 -20.76 8.03 15.90
C ARG A 150 -20.02 8.58 17.11
N TYR A 151 -18.69 8.57 17.08
CA TYR A 151 -17.85 9.07 18.15
C TYR A 151 -18.07 10.56 18.42
N ILE A 152 -18.03 11.40 17.39
CA ILE A 152 -18.27 12.86 17.54
C ILE A 152 -19.66 13.15 18.11
N THR A 153 -20.67 12.34 17.79
CA THR A 153 -22.04 12.55 18.29
C THR A 153 -22.30 11.97 19.68
N GLN A 154 -21.49 11.01 20.15
CA GLN A 154 -21.75 10.30 21.41
C GLN A 154 -20.79 10.71 22.53
N ALA A 155 -19.52 10.99 22.21
CA ALA A 155 -18.48 11.21 23.20
C ALA A 155 -18.67 12.52 23.96
N ASP A 156 -18.50 12.48 25.29
CA ASP A 156 -18.56 13.67 26.14
C ASP A 156 -17.39 14.64 25.88
N ASN A 157 -16.21 14.10 25.59
CA ASN A 157 -14.98 14.86 25.38
C ASN A 157 -14.25 14.34 24.12
N PRO A 158 -14.78 14.55 22.91
CA PRO A 158 -14.22 13.97 21.70
C PRO A 158 -12.83 14.55 21.36
N ARG A 159 -11.92 13.68 20.98
CA ARG A 159 -10.62 13.99 20.36
C ARG A 159 -10.29 12.93 19.32
N ILE A 160 -10.02 13.34 18.08
CA ILE A 160 -9.63 12.43 17.01
C ILE A 160 -8.19 12.69 16.56
N MET A 161 -7.42 11.62 16.42
CA MET A 161 -6.11 11.63 15.80
C MET A 161 -6.09 10.64 14.64
N GLY A 162 -5.98 11.16 13.41
CA GLY A 162 -5.68 10.36 12.21
C GLY A 162 -4.19 10.26 11.99
N LEU A 163 -3.66 9.05 11.79
CA LEU A 163 -2.25 8.80 11.50
C LEU A 163 -2.10 8.27 10.07
N THR A 164 -1.17 8.79 9.31
CA THR A 164 -0.84 8.24 7.99
C THR A 164 0.59 8.57 7.57
N ALA A 165 1.19 7.71 6.74
CA ALA A 165 2.45 8.04 6.08
C ALA A 165 2.24 8.95 4.85
N SER A 166 1.05 8.86 4.23
CA SER A 166 0.68 9.67 3.06
C SER A 166 -0.84 9.68 2.89
N PRO A 167 -1.49 10.84 2.88
CA PRO A 167 -2.96 10.93 2.69
C PRO A 167 -3.37 10.86 1.22
N GLY A 168 -2.43 10.75 0.28
CA GLY A 168 -2.66 10.82 -1.16
C GLY A 168 -2.23 12.14 -1.78
N ASN A 169 -2.40 12.25 -3.10
CA ASN A 169 -1.94 13.40 -3.89
C ASN A 169 -3.09 14.30 -4.39
N GLU A 170 -4.34 13.97 -4.08
CA GLU A 170 -5.52 14.72 -4.51
C GLU A 170 -6.09 15.52 -3.33
N ALA A 171 -6.14 16.84 -3.43
CA ALA A 171 -6.66 17.72 -2.38
C ALA A 171 -8.12 17.38 -2.01
N SER A 172 -8.94 16.97 -2.98
CA SER A 172 -10.33 16.55 -2.75
C SER A 172 -10.43 15.35 -1.80
N LYS A 173 -9.55 14.34 -1.96
CA LYS A 173 -9.51 13.17 -1.08
C LYS A 173 -9.00 13.52 0.31
N ILE A 174 -8.01 14.40 0.40
CA ILE A 174 -7.49 14.85 1.70
C ILE A 174 -8.57 15.65 2.44
N LYS A 175 -9.31 16.51 1.73
CA LYS A 175 -10.49 17.22 2.29
C LYS A 175 -11.58 16.23 2.76
N GLU A 176 -11.83 15.17 1.98
CA GLU A 176 -12.78 14.10 2.37
C GLU A 176 -12.35 13.43 3.67
N ILE A 177 -11.07 13.06 3.82
CA ILE A 177 -10.52 12.49 5.05
C ILE A 177 -10.70 13.46 6.21
N CYS A 178 -10.29 14.72 6.04
CA CYS A 178 -10.42 15.76 7.08
C CYS A 178 -11.87 15.95 7.52
N LYS A 179 -12.81 16.00 6.56
CA LYS A 179 -14.24 16.11 6.85
C LYS A 179 -14.76 14.90 7.64
N ASN A 180 -14.42 13.69 7.19
CA ASN A 180 -14.90 12.45 7.81
C ASN A 180 -14.40 12.25 9.23
N LEU A 181 -13.20 12.75 9.54
CA LEU A 181 -12.56 12.70 10.86
C LEU A 181 -12.72 13.99 11.67
N SER A 182 -13.48 14.97 11.18
CA SER A 182 -13.61 16.29 11.83
C SER A 182 -12.26 16.91 12.17
N ILE A 183 -11.29 16.81 11.23
CA ILE A 183 -9.92 17.31 11.42
C ILE A 183 -9.91 18.84 11.36
N GLU A 184 -9.30 19.45 12.35
CA GLU A 184 -9.11 20.90 12.51
C GLU A 184 -7.72 21.34 12.07
N GLU A 185 -6.70 20.43 12.15
CA GLU A 185 -5.33 20.75 11.80
C GLU A 185 -4.64 19.56 11.12
N VAL A 186 -3.78 19.85 10.13
CA VAL A 186 -2.95 18.82 9.46
C VAL A 186 -1.48 19.07 9.81
N GLU A 187 -0.89 18.17 10.58
CA GLU A 187 0.53 18.17 10.90
C GLU A 187 1.32 17.37 9.88
N LEU A 188 2.07 18.05 9.02
CA LEU A 188 2.91 17.42 8.01
C LEU A 188 4.38 17.55 8.35
N ARG A 189 5.09 16.41 8.37
CA ARG A 189 6.55 16.36 8.32
C ARG A 189 6.99 15.35 7.27
N THR A 190 7.99 15.75 6.49
CA THR A 190 8.67 14.90 5.51
C THR A 190 10.07 14.54 6.02
N ARG A 191 10.78 13.69 5.29
CA ARG A 191 12.19 13.40 5.61
C ARG A 191 13.09 14.63 5.44
N ASP A 192 12.69 15.58 4.61
CA ASP A 192 13.42 16.81 4.33
C ASP A 192 13.06 17.94 5.28
N SER A 193 12.06 17.77 6.15
CA SER A 193 11.68 18.77 7.15
C SER A 193 12.87 19.06 8.09
N PRO A 194 13.22 20.32 8.33
CA PRO A 194 14.43 20.70 9.09
C PRO A 194 14.47 20.08 10.50
N ASP A 195 13.31 20.02 11.18
CA ASP A 195 13.15 19.43 12.51
C ASP A 195 13.21 17.90 12.52
N VAL A 196 13.05 17.24 11.36
CA VAL A 196 13.13 15.80 11.21
C VAL A 196 14.49 15.35 10.72
N LYS A 197 15.08 16.08 9.76
CA LYS A 197 16.32 15.70 9.05
C LYS A 197 17.47 15.38 10.00
N LYS A 198 17.60 16.11 11.11
CA LYS A 198 18.65 15.89 12.13
C LYS A 198 18.57 14.53 12.87
N TYR A 199 17.41 13.87 12.81
CA TYR A 199 17.18 12.56 13.43
C TYR A 199 17.20 11.39 12.45
N LEU A 200 17.35 11.66 11.17
CA LEU A 200 17.41 10.64 10.13
C LEU A 200 18.84 10.35 9.74
N GLN A 201 19.07 9.10 9.41
CA GLN A 201 20.32 8.69 8.79
C GLN A 201 20.27 8.99 7.28
N GLU A 202 21.44 9.09 6.69
CA GLU A 202 21.60 9.32 5.25
C GLU A 202 20.95 8.17 4.46
N LEU A 203 20.12 8.54 3.50
CA LEU A 203 19.53 7.63 2.53
C LEU A 203 20.17 7.85 1.17
N GLU A 204 21.04 6.93 0.78
CA GLU A 204 21.62 6.94 -0.55
C GLU A 204 20.57 6.44 -1.56
N PHE A 205 20.23 7.29 -2.52
CA PHE A 205 19.31 6.92 -3.61
C PHE A 205 20.09 6.64 -4.89
N GLU A 206 19.99 5.43 -5.40
CA GLU A 206 20.61 5.00 -6.64
C GLU A 206 19.55 4.62 -7.69
N LYS A 207 19.55 5.35 -8.80
CA LYS A 207 18.72 5.05 -9.96
C LYS A 207 19.56 4.30 -10.98
N ILE A 208 19.19 3.05 -11.26
CA ILE A 208 19.91 2.20 -12.22
C ILE A 208 19.06 2.03 -13.47
N MET A 209 19.58 2.57 -14.57
CA MET A 209 18.98 2.42 -15.89
C MET A 209 19.47 1.12 -16.54
N VAL A 210 18.56 0.32 -17.06
CA VAL A 210 18.82 -0.97 -17.68
C VAL A 210 18.36 -0.91 -19.14
N GLU A 211 19.22 -1.32 -20.06
CA GLU A 211 18.88 -1.34 -21.48
C GLU A 211 17.83 -2.43 -21.77
N PHE A 212 16.92 -2.13 -22.69
CA PHE A 212 15.89 -3.07 -23.14
C PHE A 212 16.41 -3.81 -24.39
N PRO A 213 16.66 -5.13 -24.34
CA PRO A 213 17.27 -5.86 -25.42
C PRO A 213 16.43 -5.85 -26.70
N ILE A 214 17.08 -6.00 -27.87
CA ILE A 214 16.42 -5.91 -29.17
C ILE A 214 15.34 -6.99 -29.34
N GLU A 215 15.58 -8.20 -28.83
CA GLU A 215 14.61 -9.29 -28.91
C GLU A 215 13.33 -8.98 -28.12
N PHE A 216 13.46 -8.25 -27.01
CA PHE A 216 12.31 -7.78 -26.23
C PHE A 216 11.62 -6.61 -26.91
N GLN A 217 12.37 -5.73 -27.60
CA GLN A 217 11.79 -4.64 -28.39
C GLN A 217 10.95 -5.18 -29.56
N GLU A 218 11.41 -6.22 -30.24
CA GLU A 218 10.66 -6.90 -31.30
C GLU A 218 9.35 -7.48 -30.78
N MET A 219 9.39 -8.23 -29.67
CA MET A 219 8.18 -8.76 -29.02
C MET A 219 7.23 -7.63 -28.59
N LYS A 220 7.76 -6.53 -28.06
CA LYS A 220 6.99 -5.35 -27.70
C LYS A 220 6.28 -4.76 -28.92
N HIS A 221 6.99 -4.63 -30.05
CA HIS A 221 6.40 -4.10 -31.28
C HIS A 221 5.22 -4.94 -31.77
N VAL A 222 5.35 -6.26 -31.75
CA VAL A 222 4.26 -7.17 -32.12
C VAL A 222 3.08 -7.05 -31.17
N LEU A 223 3.32 -6.97 -29.87
CA LEU A 223 2.25 -6.77 -28.87
C LEU A 223 1.54 -5.42 -29.05
N LEU A 224 2.27 -4.34 -29.34
CA LEU A 224 1.68 -3.02 -29.60
C LEU A 224 0.82 -3.04 -30.85
N LYS A 225 1.31 -3.63 -31.96
CA LYS A 225 0.55 -3.76 -33.19
C LYS A 225 -0.77 -4.52 -32.99
N LEU A 226 -0.74 -5.61 -32.23
CA LEU A 226 -1.95 -6.35 -31.87
C LEU A 226 -2.89 -5.52 -30.97
N TYR A 227 -2.33 -4.81 -30.00
CA TYR A 227 -3.09 -3.97 -29.08
C TYR A 227 -3.80 -2.83 -29.82
N ASP A 228 -3.09 -2.13 -30.70
CA ASP A 228 -3.63 -1.01 -31.45
C ASP A 228 -4.76 -1.46 -32.39
N ARG A 229 -4.64 -2.63 -33.03
CA ARG A 229 -5.72 -3.24 -33.83
C ARG A 229 -7.03 -3.38 -33.05
N TYR A 230 -6.98 -3.87 -31.80
CA TYR A 230 -8.19 -4.00 -30.97
C TYR A 230 -8.69 -2.67 -30.42
N VAL A 231 -7.80 -1.72 -30.16
CA VAL A 231 -8.19 -0.36 -29.78
C VAL A 231 -8.89 0.35 -30.93
N GLU A 232 -8.39 0.22 -32.16
CA GLU A 232 -9.03 0.77 -33.35
C GLU A 232 -10.39 0.12 -33.62
N GLU A 233 -10.53 -1.19 -33.43
CA GLU A 233 -11.82 -1.87 -33.51
C GLU A 233 -12.83 -1.28 -32.51
N LEU A 234 -12.40 -1.02 -31.26
CA LEU A 234 -13.26 -0.40 -30.24
C LEU A 234 -13.68 1.03 -30.61
N ARG A 235 -12.78 1.79 -31.22
CA ARG A 235 -13.07 3.15 -31.73
C ARG A 235 -14.03 3.12 -32.91
N TYR A 236 -13.78 2.25 -33.89
CA TYR A 236 -14.65 2.06 -35.04
C TYR A 236 -16.09 1.70 -34.64
N ARG A 237 -16.23 0.85 -33.62
CA ARG A 237 -17.53 0.48 -33.03
C ARG A 237 -18.17 1.56 -32.18
N LYS A 238 -17.54 2.72 -32.03
CA LYS A 238 -17.99 3.85 -31.20
C LYS A 238 -18.27 3.47 -29.74
N VAL A 239 -17.51 2.51 -29.18
CA VAL A 239 -17.62 2.10 -27.77
C VAL A 239 -16.47 2.65 -26.92
N LEU A 240 -15.34 3.01 -27.53
CA LEU A 240 -14.21 3.64 -26.85
C LEU A 240 -14.00 5.07 -27.34
N PHE A 241 -14.01 6.01 -26.42
CA PHE A 241 -13.71 7.43 -26.64
C PHE A 241 -12.50 7.84 -25.80
N GLY A 242 -11.58 8.61 -26.39
CA GLY A 242 -10.39 9.12 -25.73
C GLY A 242 -9.25 8.12 -25.57
N LEU A 243 -8.48 8.21 -24.47
CA LEU A 243 -7.26 7.45 -24.26
C LEU A 243 -7.54 5.98 -23.92
N ALA A 244 -6.89 5.07 -24.64
CA ALA A 244 -6.92 3.63 -24.39
C ALA A 244 -5.84 3.24 -23.36
N ASN A 245 -6.10 3.46 -22.08
CA ASN A 245 -5.23 2.96 -21.02
C ASN A 245 -5.92 1.84 -20.21
N LYS A 246 -5.18 1.15 -19.35
CA LYS A 246 -5.68 0.01 -18.56
C LYS A 246 -6.95 0.34 -17.76
N ILE A 247 -6.99 1.55 -17.17
CA ILE A 247 -8.12 1.99 -16.33
C ILE A 247 -9.34 2.24 -17.21
N THR A 248 -9.19 2.94 -18.33
CA THR A 248 -10.30 3.23 -19.25
C THR A 248 -10.85 1.96 -19.88
N LEU A 249 -9.99 1.01 -20.26
CA LEU A 249 -10.43 -0.27 -20.81
C LEU A 249 -11.18 -1.13 -19.77
N ILE A 250 -10.74 -1.17 -18.51
CA ILE A 250 -11.44 -1.89 -17.43
C ILE A 250 -12.81 -1.26 -17.17
N LYS A 251 -12.90 0.07 -17.09
CA LYS A 251 -14.17 0.78 -16.95
C LYS A 251 -15.10 0.51 -18.14
N LEU A 252 -14.56 0.56 -19.36
CA LEU A 252 -15.31 0.25 -20.58
C LEU A 252 -15.86 -1.18 -20.53
N GLN A 253 -15.04 -2.15 -20.14
CA GLN A 253 -15.48 -3.55 -19.98
C GLN A 253 -16.62 -3.68 -18.97
N GLN A 254 -16.54 -3.00 -17.83
CA GLN A 254 -17.61 -2.98 -16.82
C GLN A 254 -18.89 -2.36 -17.39
N THR A 255 -18.79 -1.25 -18.12
CA THR A 255 -19.94 -0.60 -18.77
C THR A 255 -20.57 -1.52 -19.80
N ILE A 256 -19.79 -2.12 -20.69
CA ILE A 256 -20.28 -3.06 -21.73
C ILE A 256 -21.00 -4.25 -21.07
N MET A 257 -20.37 -4.88 -20.08
CA MET A 257 -20.95 -6.04 -19.39
C MET A 257 -22.23 -5.67 -18.63
N GLY A 258 -22.26 -4.50 -17.98
CA GLY A 258 -23.46 -4.00 -17.30
C GLY A 258 -24.60 -3.71 -18.28
N THR A 259 -24.32 -3.19 -19.47
CA THR A 259 -25.32 -2.92 -20.52
C THR A 259 -25.89 -4.22 -21.10
N LEU A 260 -25.02 -5.20 -21.35
CA LEU A 260 -25.43 -6.53 -21.82
C LEU A 260 -26.29 -7.27 -20.78
N ALA A 261 -25.93 -7.18 -19.49
CA ALA A 261 -26.69 -7.81 -18.41
C ALA A 261 -28.10 -7.19 -18.23
N ARG A 262 -28.32 -5.95 -18.67
CA ARG A 262 -29.63 -5.29 -18.68
C ARG A 262 -30.49 -5.61 -19.91
N GLY A 263 -30.06 -6.57 -20.72
CA GLY A 263 -30.80 -7.02 -21.92
C GLY A 263 -30.58 -6.19 -23.18
N ASN A 264 -29.68 -5.22 -23.17
CA ASN A 264 -29.35 -4.46 -24.38
C ASN A 264 -28.26 -5.23 -25.16
N HIS A 265 -28.70 -6.06 -26.10
CA HIS A 265 -27.83 -6.90 -26.95
C HIS A 265 -27.38 -6.20 -28.23
N ASN A 266 -27.07 -4.91 -28.16
CA ASN A 266 -26.49 -4.21 -29.31
C ASN A 266 -25.24 -4.94 -29.82
N TYR A 267 -25.20 -5.22 -31.11
CA TYR A 267 -24.14 -5.96 -31.80
C TYR A 267 -22.74 -5.33 -31.57
N ASN A 268 -22.66 -3.99 -31.54
CA ASN A 268 -21.41 -3.28 -31.28
C ASN A 268 -20.89 -3.54 -29.87
N TYR A 269 -21.77 -3.67 -28.86
CA TYR A 269 -21.36 -4.03 -27.51
C TYR A 269 -20.90 -5.48 -27.39
N LEU A 270 -21.56 -6.42 -28.07
CA LEU A 270 -21.16 -7.83 -28.06
C LEU A 270 -19.77 -8.04 -28.66
N LEU A 271 -19.50 -7.43 -29.82
CA LEU A 271 -18.19 -7.50 -30.46
C LEU A 271 -17.15 -6.66 -29.71
N GLY A 272 -17.54 -5.48 -29.23
CA GLY A 272 -16.71 -4.61 -28.41
C GLY A 272 -16.27 -5.27 -27.10
N ALA A 273 -17.10 -6.10 -26.47
CA ALA A 273 -16.72 -6.87 -25.28
C ALA A 273 -15.51 -7.80 -25.56
N SER A 274 -15.52 -8.48 -26.71
CA SER A 274 -14.41 -9.36 -27.12
C SER A 274 -13.13 -8.57 -27.38
N ALA A 275 -13.20 -7.49 -28.16
CA ALA A 275 -12.04 -6.64 -28.47
C ALA A 275 -11.47 -5.98 -27.21
N CYS A 276 -12.34 -5.51 -26.31
CA CYS A 276 -11.94 -4.91 -25.02
C CYS A 276 -11.19 -5.93 -24.14
N ALA A 277 -11.72 -7.16 -24.04
CA ALA A 277 -11.06 -8.21 -23.26
C ALA A 277 -9.68 -8.57 -23.84
N GLN A 278 -9.52 -8.59 -25.17
CA GLN A 278 -8.24 -8.84 -25.82
C GLN A 278 -7.26 -7.68 -25.59
N ALA A 279 -7.70 -6.43 -25.74
CA ALA A 279 -6.89 -5.24 -25.47
C ALA A 279 -6.37 -5.21 -24.04
N ILE A 280 -7.20 -5.53 -23.04
CA ILE A 280 -6.80 -5.60 -21.63
C ILE A 280 -5.71 -6.67 -21.41
N LYS A 281 -5.86 -7.85 -22.04
CA LYS A 281 -4.89 -8.94 -21.90
C LYS A 281 -3.55 -8.61 -22.57
N LEU A 282 -3.58 -7.99 -23.73
CA LEU A 282 -2.37 -7.53 -24.44
C LEU A 282 -1.67 -6.42 -23.65
N GLN A 283 -2.43 -5.50 -23.04
CA GLN A 283 -1.84 -4.47 -22.22
C GLN A 283 -1.18 -5.03 -20.95
N HIS A 284 -1.74 -6.10 -20.39
CA HIS A 284 -1.09 -6.79 -19.28
C HIS A 284 0.16 -7.56 -19.72
N ALA A 285 0.11 -8.20 -20.90
CA ALA A 285 1.29 -8.84 -21.49
C ALA A 285 2.43 -7.83 -21.74
N LEU A 286 2.12 -6.65 -22.29
CA LEU A 286 3.07 -5.55 -22.45
C LEU A 286 3.68 -5.11 -21.11
N GLU A 287 2.86 -4.95 -20.07
CA GLU A 287 3.33 -4.59 -18.72
C GLU A 287 4.34 -5.63 -18.20
N LEU A 288 4.02 -6.93 -18.35
CA LEU A 288 4.91 -8.01 -17.91
C LEU A 288 6.21 -8.04 -18.70
N LEU A 289 6.16 -7.91 -20.03
CA LEU A 289 7.34 -7.93 -20.89
C LEU A 289 8.29 -6.75 -20.57
N GLU A 290 7.75 -5.57 -20.35
CA GLU A 290 8.52 -4.34 -20.13
C GLU A 290 9.11 -4.24 -18.72
N THR A 291 8.42 -4.80 -17.70
CA THR A 291 8.73 -4.48 -16.32
C THR A 291 9.08 -5.69 -15.45
N GLN A 292 8.78 -6.92 -15.92
CA GLN A 292 8.92 -8.13 -15.10
C GLN A 292 9.95 -9.11 -15.69
N THR A 293 10.03 -10.33 -15.17
CA THR A 293 10.89 -11.39 -15.68
C THR A 293 10.29 -12.01 -16.95
N LEU A 294 11.16 -12.50 -17.85
CA LEU A 294 10.71 -13.21 -19.05
C LEU A 294 9.90 -14.47 -18.69
N GLU A 295 10.30 -15.15 -17.62
CA GLU A 295 9.58 -16.31 -17.10
C GLU A 295 8.13 -15.96 -16.69
N SER A 296 7.92 -14.82 -15.99
CA SER A 296 6.59 -14.35 -15.62
C SER A 296 5.73 -13.99 -16.84
N PHE A 297 6.34 -13.37 -17.85
CA PHE A 297 5.69 -13.08 -19.12
C PHE A 297 5.26 -14.36 -19.84
N ASN A 298 6.18 -15.31 -20.02
CA ASN A 298 5.91 -16.59 -20.68
C ASN A 298 4.81 -17.40 -19.94
N LYS A 299 4.88 -17.46 -18.61
CA LYS A 299 3.85 -18.12 -17.77
C LYS A 299 2.47 -17.50 -17.96
N TYR A 300 2.39 -16.19 -18.13
CA TYR A 300 1.14 -15.51 -18.45
C TYR A 300 0.62 -15.92 -19.84
N LEU A 301 1.47 -15.90 -20.88
CA LEU A 301 1.08 -16.38 -22.20
C LEU A 301 0.58 -17.83 -22.16
N LYS A 302 1.33 -18.73 -21.52
CA LYS A 302 0.92 -20.13 -21.31
C LYS A 302 -0.44 -20.25 -20.64
N THR A 303 -0.74 -19.38 -19.67
CA THR A 303 -2.06 -19.34 -19.04
C THR A 303 -3.16 -18.96 -20.03
N LEU A 304 -2.90 -18.03 -20.96
CA LEU A 304 -3.88 -17.67 -21.99
C LEU A 304 -4.09 -18.83 -22.98
N PHE A 305 -3.04 -19.55 -23.39
CA PHE A 305 -3.17 -20.76 -24.22
C PHE A 305 -4.01 -21.84 -23.53
N ASN A 306 -3.78 -22.08 -22.24
CA ASN A 306 -4.58 -23.03 -21.44
C ASN A 306 -6.05 -22.61 -21.32
N GLN A 307 -6.33 -21.31 -21.16
CA GLN A 307 -7.70 -20.77 -21.14
C GLN A 307 -8.39 -20.94 -22.50
N ALA A 308 -7.65 -20.76 -23.60
CA ALA A 308 -8.17 -20.97 -24.97
C ALA A 308 -8.50 -22.44 -25.21
N ALA A 309 -7.61 -23.36 -24.85
CA ALA A 309 -7.83 -24.79 -24.97
C ALA A 309 -9.07 -25.26 -24.22
N LYS A 310 -9.32 -24.69 -23.03
CA LYS A 310 -10.52 -24.93 -22.20
C LYS A 310 -11.75 -24.13 -22.66
N LYS A 311 -11.66 -23.35 -23.73
CA LYS A 311 -12.73 -22.48 -24.26
C LYS A 311 -13.37 -21.55 -23.23
N GLN A 312 -12.62 -21.11 -22.21
CA GLN A 312 -13.13 -20.30 -21.09
C GLN A 312 -13.55 -18.87 -21.53
N SER A 313 -13.02 -18.35 -22.63
CA SER A 313 -13.31 -17.02 -23.11
C SER A 313 -13.18 -16.95 -24.63
N LYS A 314 -14.26 -16.52 -25.32
CA LYS A 314 -14.24 -16.34 -26.79
C LYS A 314 -13.15 -15.35 -27.25
N GLY A 315 -12.90 -14.28 -26.49
CA GLY A 315 -11.83 -13.32 -26.79
C GLY A 315 -10.45 -13.92 -26.68
N VAL A 316 -10.19 -14.79 -25.70
CA VAL A 316 -8.90 -15.49 -25.54
C VAL A 316 -8.68 -16.51 -26.65
N VAL A 317 -9.72 -17.27 -27.03
CA VAL A 317 -9.64 -18.20 -28.17
C VAL A 317 -9.24 -17.46 -29.45
N LYS A 318 -9.88 -16.31 -29.73
CA LYS A 318 -9.53 -15.48 -30.90
C LYS A 318 -8.09 -14.93 -30.83
N LEU A 319 -7.65 -14.49 -29.64
CA LEU A 319 -6.31 -13.95 -29.44
C LEU A 319 -5.25 -15.03 -29.69
N VAL A 320 -5.43 -16.21 -29.12
CA VAL A 320 -4.50 -17.35 -29.26
C VAL A 320 -4.51 -17.91 -30.68
N ALA A 321 -5.61 -17.83 -31.42
CA ALA A 321 -5.67 -18.23 -32.84
C ALA A 321 -4.90 -17.26 -33.76
N ASN A 322 -4.48 -16.09 -33.29
CA ASN A 322 -3.74 -15.12 -34.09
C ASN A 322 -2.28 -15.59 -34.29
N PRO A 323 -1.77 -15.71 -35.56
CA PRO A 323 -0.41 -16.15 -35.82
C PRO A 323 0.67 -15.27 -35.16
N GLU A 324 0.49 -13.95 -35.12
CA GLU A 324 1.44 -13.03 -34.49
C GLU A 324 1.55 -13.29 -32.99
N PHE A 325 0.42 -13.63 -32.33
CA PHE A 325 0.41 -13.97 -30.89
C PHE A 325 1.06 -15.35 -30.63
N ASN A 326 0.86 -16.32 -31.53
CA ASN A 326 1.54 -17.61 -31.45
C ASN A 326 3.07 -17.44 -31.58
N PHE A 327 3.50 -16.61 -32.56
CA PHE A 327 4.92 -16.32 -32.76
C PHE A 327 5.56 -15.73 -31.45
N LEU A 328 4.89 -14.80 -30.77
CA LEU A 328 5.35 -14.27 -29.48
C LEU A 328 5.57 -15.36 -28.43
N PHE A 329 4.66 -16.31 -28.35
CA PHE A 329 4.78 -17.42 -27.40
C PHE A 329 5.97 -18.34 -27.75
N MET A 330 6.13 -18.65 -29.01
CA MET A 330 7.28 -19.45 -29.51
C MET A 330 8.60 -18.72 -29.22
N GLN A 331 8.69 -17.44 -29.55
CA GLN A 331 9.88 -16.61 -29.32
C GLN A 331 10.22 -16.52 -27.83
N SER A 332 9.22 -16.36 -26.95
CA SER A 332 9.45 -16.32 -25.50
C SER A 332 9.96 -17.66 -24.97
N ASN A 333 9.47 -18.80 -25.48
CA ASN A 333 9.96 -20.13 -25.15
C ASN A 333 11.42 -20.35 -25.62
N GLU A 334 11.74 -19.89 -26.82
CA GLU A 334 13.09 -19.99 -27.40
C GLU A 334 14.11 -19.20 -26.55
N LEU A 335 13.77 -17.96 -26.16
CA LEU A 335 14.64 -17.15 -25.30
C LEU A 335 14.87 -17.80 -23.94
N LEU A 336 13.83 -18.38 -23.33
CA LEU A 336 13.95 -19.12 -22.07
C LEU A 336 14.83 -20.38 -22.23
N ALA A 337 14.67 -21.13 -23.33
CA ALA A 337 15.51 -22.29 -23.64
C ALA A 337 17.00 -21.91 -23.79
N LYS A 338 17.26 -20.73 -24.36
CA LYS A 338 18.60 -20.12 -24.44
C LYS A 338 19.08 -19.51 -23.10
N LYS A 339 18.34 -19.69 -22.00
CA LYS A 339 18.61 -19.11 -20.68
C LYS A 339 18.72 -17.57 -20.69
N LYS A 340 18.16 -16.91 -21.69
CA LYS A 340 18.01 -15.45 -21.68
C LYS A 340 16.91 -15.07 -20.71
N GLU A 341 17.13 -13.98 -19.98
CA GLU A 341 16.15 -13.44 -19.02
C GLU A 341 16.11 -11.92 -19.14
N HIS A 342 15.12 -11.30 -18.51
CA HIS A 342 15.01 -9.85 -18.49
C HIS A 342 16.24 -9.22 -17.83
N PRO A 343 16.91 -8.23 -18.43
CA PRO A 343 18.21 -7.72 -17.96
C PRO A 343 18.19 -7.14 -16.55
N LYS A 344 17.04 -6.70 -16.05
CA LYS A 344 16.88 -6.28 -14.64
C LYS A 344 17.21 -7.41 -13.65
N LEU A 345 16.91 -8.66 -13.99
CA LEU A 345 17.19 -9.78 -13.10
C LEU A 345 18.70 -9.99 -12.94
N GLN A 346 19.44 -9.97 -14.05
CA GLN A 346 20.90 -10.03 -14.01
C GLN A 346 21.49 -8.86 -13.22
N ARG A 347 20.96 -7.64 -13.44
CA ARG A 347 21.43 -6.46 -12.70
C ARG A 347 21.12 -6.56 -11.20
N LEU A 348 19.96 -7.12 -10.84
CA LEU A 348 19.62 -7.40 -9.44
C LEU A 348 20.61 -8.39 -8.80
N GLU A 349 20.94 -9.49 -9.50
CA GLU A 349 21.92 -10.47 -9.00
C GLU A 349 23.29 -9.82 -8.74
N GLU A 350 23.76 -8.95 -9.63
CA GLU A 350 25.02 -8.20 -9.46
C GLU A 350 24.98 -7.30 -8.22
N ILE A 351 23.87 -6.61 -8.00
CA ILE A 351 23.67 -5.73 -6.83
C ILE A 351 23.69 -6.56 -5.54
N ILE A 352 22.93 -7.66 -5.51
CA ILE A 352 22.84 -8.53 -4.33
C ILE A 352 24.21 -9.15 -3.99
N LYS A 353 24.99 -9.56 -4.98
CA LYS A 353 26.37 -10.07 -4.77
C LYS A 353 27.28 -9.02 -4.12
N LYS A 354 27.16 -7.73 -4.53
CA LYS A 354 27.94 -6.62 -3.94
C LYS A 354 27.51 -6.29 -2.52
N GLU A 355 26.22 -6.47 -2.21
CA GLU A 355 25.63 -6.17 -0.90
C GLU A 355 25.55 -7.43 -0.01
N ASN A 356 26.32 -8.47 -0.33
CA ASN A 356 26.33 -9.74 0.42
C ASN A 356 26.51 -9.50 1.92
N GLN A 357 25.88 -10.35 2.76
CA GLN A 357 25.81 -10.24 4.23
C GLN A 357 24.93 -9.09 4.79
N LYS A 358 24.24 -8.31 3.96
CA LYS A 358 23.32 -7.27 4.40
C LYS A 358 21.88 -7.76 4.35
N ARG A 359 21.02 -7.22 5.23
CA ARG A 359 19.58 -7.43 5.14
C ARG A 359 18.98 -6.55 4.04
N ILE A 360 18.32 -7.18 3.07
CA ILE A 360 17.80 -6.50 1.88
C ILE A 360 16.32 -6.87 1.67
N ILE A 361 15.52 -5.87 1.28
CA ILE A 361 14.17 -6.11 0.76
C ILE A 361 14.14 -5.78 -0.72
N VAL A 362 13.69 -6.73 -1.53
CA VAL A 362 13.40 -6.52 -2.96
C VAL A 362 11.88 -6.44 -3.13
N PHE A 363 11.38 -5.30 -3.60
CA PHE A 363 9.97 -5.12 -3.88
C PHE A 363 9.65 -5.36 -5.35
N THR A 364 8.62 -6.16 -5.60
CA THR A 364 8.00 -6.34 -6.92
C THR A 364 6.48 -6.37 -6.83
N GLN A 365 5.77 -6.09 -7.92
CA GLN A 365 4.29 -6.07 -7.94
C GLN A 365 3.70 -7.47 -8.06
N PHE A 366 4.37 -8.37 -8.78
CA PHE A 366 3.81 -9.65 -9.17
C PHE A 366 4.43 -10.81 -8.41
N ARG A 367 3.58 -11.74 -7.96
CA ARG A 367 4.02 -12.92 -7.20
C ARG A 367 4.91 -13.85 -8.03
N ASP A 368 4.57 -14.04 -9.30
CA ASP A 368 5.38 -14.89 -10.20
C ASP A 368 6.79 -14.33 -10.34
N THR A 369 6.95 -13.01 -10.49
CA THR A 369 8.25 -12.35 -10.48
C THR A 369 8.98 -12.52 -9.15
N ALA A 370 8.26 -12.40 -8.01
CA ALA A 370 8.85 -12.61 -6.69
C ALA A 370 9.39 -14.05 -6.54
N THR A 371 8.68 -15.04 -7.07
CA THR A 371 9.10 -16.45 -7.09
C THR A 371 10.38 -16.61 -7.90
N THR A 372 10.38 -16.17 -9.16
CA THR A 372 11.55 -16.24 -10.04
C THR A 372 12.77 -15.55 -9.44
N ILE A 373 12.59 -14.34 -8.88
CA ILE A 373 13.68 -13.61 -8.21
C ILE A 373 14.24 -14.43 -7.03
N SER A 374 13.37 -14.93 -6.14
CA SER A 374 13.80 -15.71 -4.98
C SER A 374 14.55 -16.97 -5.37
N GLU A 375 14.07 -17.70 -6.38
CA GLU A 375 14.73 -18.92 -6.89
C GLU A 375 16.10 -18.63 -7.50
N LYS A 376 16.24 -17.53 -8.22
CA LYS A 376 17.53 -17.11 -8.82
C LYS A 376 18.52 -16.65 -7.77
N LEU A 377 18.07 -15.84 -6.81
CA LEU A 377 18.93 -15.33 -5.74
C LEU A 377 19.45 -16.44 -4.83
N ASN A 378 18.65 -17.47 -4.55
CA ASN A 378 19.10 -18.64 -3.76
C ASN A 378 20.17 -19.51 -4.44
N LYS A 379 20.49 -19.26 -5.72
CA LYS A 379 21.63 -19.89 -6.40
C LYS A 379 22.95 -19.16 -6.15
N ILE A 380 22.90 -17.99 -5.52
CA ILE A 380 24.08 -17.20 -5.17
C ILE A 380 24.54 -17.64 -3.79
N GLU A 381 25.83 -17.98 -3.66
CA GLU A 381 26.42 -18.39 -2.38
C GLU A 381 26.25 -17.30 -1.31
N GLY A 382 25.85 -17.71 -0.11
CA GLY A 382 25.60 -16.81 1.02
C GLY A 382 24.26 -16.07 0.99
N ILE A 383 23.44 -16.21 -0.07
CA ILE A 383 22.13 -15.61 -0.15
C ILE A 383 21.04 -16.61 0.25
N LYS A 384 20.24 -16.22 1.23
CA LYS A 384 19.04 -16.92 1.68
C LYS A 384 17.82 -16.03 1.42
N ALA A 385 17.27 -16.12 0.22
CA ALA A 385 16.12 -15.33 -0.21
C ALA A 385 14.80 -16.04 0.10
N LYS A 386 13.82 -15.31 0.62
CA LYS A 386 12.48 -15.83 0.89
C LYS A 386 11.40 -14.90 0.31
N ILE A 387 10.35 -15.51 -0.23
CA ILE A 387 9.19 -14.78 -0.76
C ILE A 387 8.30 -14.33 0.39
N PHE A 388 7.82 -13.08 0.30
CA PHE A 388 6.91 -12.50 1.27
C PHE A 388 5.66 -11.92 0.58
N VAL A 389 4.56 -12.66 0.63
CA VAL A 389 3.32 -12.38 -0.12
C VAL A 389 2.09 -12.49 0.75
N GLY A 390 0.95 -11.95 0.28
CA GLY A 390 -0.32 -12.00 1.00
C GLY A 390 -0.94 -13.40 1.06
N GLN A 391 -1.95 -13.54 1.94
CA GLN A 391 -2.63 -14.80 2.28
C GLN A 391 -3.41 -15.44 1.12
N ALA A 392 -3.91 -14.63 0.17
CA ALA A 392 -4.70 -15.15 -0.93
C ALA A 392 -3.94 -16.25 -1.68
N LYS A 393 -4.47 -17.46 -1.69
CA LYS A 393 -3.91 -18.57 -2.45
C LYS A 393 -4.11 -18.35 -3.94
N LYS A 394 -3.09 -17.76 -4.59
CA LYS A 394 -3.00 -17.67 -6.06
C LYS A 394 -1.75 -18.42 -6.49
N ASN A 395 -1.89 -19.32 -7.45
CA ASN A 395 -0.78 -20.12 -8.00
C ASN A 395 0.07 -20.85 -6.94
N GLY A 396 -0.54 -21.28 -5.84
CA GLY A 396 0.16 -22.00 -4.77
C GLY A 396 1.04 -21.16 -3.83
N THR A 397 1.08 -19.83 -3.98
CA THR A 397 2.04 -18.95 -3.27
C THR A 397 1.46 -18.15 -2.09
N GLY A 398 0.27 -18.44 -1.58
CA GLY A 398 -0.30 -17.72 -0.43
C GLY A 398 0.38 -18.12 0.88
N LEU A 399 0.75 -17.13 1.72
CA LEU A 399 1.33 -17.33 3.05
C LEU A 399 0.28 -17.10 4.15
N SER A 400 0.16 -18.02 5.10
CA SER A 400 -0.66 -17.80 6.28
C SER A 400 -0.06 -16.69 7.17
N GLN A 401 -0.86 -16.13 8.10
CA GLN A 401 -0.33 -15.15 9.08
C GLN A 401 0.79 -15.76 9.94
N LYS A 402 0.70 -17.05 10.27
CA LYS A 402 1.72 -17.76 11.02
C LYS A 402 3.04 -17.84 10.24
N ASP A 403 2.96 -18.21 8.94
CA ASP A 403 4.14 -18.26 8.08
C ASP A 403 4.76 -16.88 7.89
N GLN A 404 3.95 -15.84 7.74
CA GLN A 404 4.43 -14.45 7.63
C GLN A 404 5.18 -14.02 8.88
N LYS A 405 4.66 -14.30 10.09
CA LYS A 405 5.35 -14.01 11.35
C LYS A 405 6.68 -14.75 11.44
N LYS A 406 6.70 -16.04 11.14
CA LYS A 406 7.92 -16.85 11.13
C LYS A 406 8.99 -16.30 10.17
N ILE A 407 8.61 -15.96 8.94
CA ILE A 407 9.54 -15.37 7.96
C ILE A 407 10.15 -14.06 8.47
N ILE A 408 9.36 -13.21 9.15
CA ILE A 408 9.86 -11.96 9.74
C ILE A 408 10.82 -12.24 10.89
N GLU A 409 10.55 -13.22 11.74
CA GLU A 409 11.43 -13.68 12.82
C GLU A 409 12.74 -14.20 12.25
N ASP A 410 12.70 -15.12 11.28
CA ASP A 410 13.88 -15.68 10.60
C ASP A 410 14.71 -14.57 9.91
N PHE A 411 14.05 -13.56 9.33
CA PHE A 411 14.69 -12.39 8.74
C PHE A 411 15.30 -11.46 9.81
N SER A 412 14.67 -11.34 10.96
CA SER A 412 15.16 -10.52 12.07
C SER A 412 16.43 -11.08 12.72
N ILE A 413 16.54 -12.41 12.84
CA ILE A 413 17.71 -13.08 13.40
C ILE A 413 18.80 -13.36 12.37
N GLY A 414 18.54 -13.10 11.07
CA GLY A 414 19.52 -13.24 9.98
C GLY A 414 19.57 -14.62 9.33
N GLU A 415 18.67 -15.53 9.67
CA GLU A 415 18.48 -16.80 8.97
C GLU A 415 18.11 -16.60 7.50
N ILE A 416 17.36 -15.53 7.22
CA ILE A 416 17.05 -15.00 5.91
C ILE A 416 17.73 -13.64 5.78
N ASN A 417 18.44 -13.40 4.68
CA ASN A 417 19.09 -12.10 4.43
C ASN A 417 18.44 -11.30 3.29
N VAL A 418 17.66 -11.93 2.41
CA VAL A 418 16.93 -11.25 1.35
C VAL A 418 15.44 -11.58 1.41
N LEU A 419 14.61 -10.57 1.55
CA LEU A 419 13.16 -10.70 1.52
C LEU A 419 12.63 -10.21 0.17
N VAL A 420 12.05 -11.10 -0.63
CA VAL A 420 11.43 -10.73 -1.91
C VAL A 420 9.94 -10.53 -1.70
N ALA A 421 9.50 -9.28 -1.68
CA ALA A 421 8.18 -8.91 -1.18
C ALA A 421 7.28 -8.28 -2.23
N THR A 422 5.99 -8.54 -2.10
CA THR A 422 4.94 -7.77 -2.79
C THR A 422 4.34 -6.70 -1.86
N SER A 423 3.22 -6.12 -2.24
CA SER A 423 2.56 -5.02 -1.50
C SER A 423 2.28 -5.29 -0.01
N ILE A 424 2.28 -6.55 0.44
CA ILE A 424 2.02 -6.85 1.86
C ILE A 424 3.12 -6.32 2.81
N ALA A 425 4.34 -6.18 2.33
CA ALA A 425 5.43 -5.63 3.13
C ALA A 425 5.41 -4.08 3.20
N GLU A 426 4.47 -3.44 2.53
CA GLU A 426 4.27 -1.99 2.58
C GLU A 426 3.63 -1.56 3.90
N GLU A 427 2.59 -2.27 4.33
CA GLU A 427 1.78 -1.95 5.50
C GLU A 427 1.55 -3.19 6.37
N GLY A 428 1.34 -2.97 7.64
CA GLY A 428 0.72 -3.97 8.51
C GLY A 428 1.63 -4.96 9.19
N LEU A 429 2.95 -4.87 9.03
CA LEU A 429 3.90 -5.80 9.65
C LEU A 429 5.13 -5.07 10.15
N ASP A 430 5.64 -5.48 11.30
CA ASP A 430 6.89 -4.95 11.86
C ASP A 430 8.10 -5.64 11.23
N ILE A 431 8.42 -5.22 10.01
CA ILE A 431 9.62 -5.69 9.33
C ILE A 431 10.80 -4.91 9.91
N PRO A 432 11.87 -5.60 10.36
CA PRO A 432 13.05 -4.95 10.90
C PRO A 432 13.69 -4.01 9.88
N GLU A 433 14.45 -3.04 10.37
CA GLU A 433 15.21 -2.13 9.51
C GLU A 433 16.23 -2.90 8.66
N VAL A 434 16.32 -2.52 7.39
CA VAL A 434 17.19 -3.15 6.42
C VAL A 434 18.26 -2.20 5.91
N ASN A 435 19.37 -2.76 5.44
CA ASN A 435 20.49 -2.00 4.88
C ASN A 435 20.16 -1.43 3.49
N ALA A 436 19.40 -2.20 2.69
CA ALA A 436 18.99 -1.75 1.37
C ALA A 436 17.54 -2.14 1.06
N VAL A 437 16.86 -1.25 0.35
CA VAL A 437 15.56 -1.50 -0.30
C VAL A 437 15.77 -1.38 -1.80
N ILE A 438 15.37 -2.41 -2.53
CA ILE A 438 15.49 -2.46 -3.99
C ILE A 438 14.08 -2.50 -4.59
N PHE A 439 13.77 -1.54 -5.43
CA PHE A 439 12.58 -1.60 -6.28
C PHE A 439 12.95 -2.27 -7.61
N TYR A 440 12.42 -3.47 -7.82
CA TYR A 440 12.59 -4.18 -9.09
C TYR A 440 11.91 -3.44 -10.25
N GLU A 441 10.82 -2.73 -9.96
CA GLU A 441 10.17 -1.78 -10.85
C GLU A 441 9.63 -0.57 -10.09
N PRO A 442 9.58 0.63 -10.72
CA PRO A 442 8.93 1.80 -10.15
C PRO A 442 7.42 1.59 -9.99
N ILE A 443 6.84 2.20 -8.96
CA ILE A 443 5.40 2.14 -8.71
C ILE A 443 4.80 3.52 -8.94
N PRO A 444 3.74 3.65 -9.75
CA PRO A 444 3.10 4.94 -10.01
C PRO A 444 2.22 5.43 -8.84
N SER A 445 2.58 5.11 -7.59
CA SER A 445 1.86 5.47 -6.38
C SER A 445 2.81 6.08 -5.35
N ALA A 446 2.62 7.36 -5.05
CA ALA A 446 3.42 8.05 -4.03
C ALA A 446 3.28 7.39 -2.65
N ILE A 447 2.06 7.00 -2.25
CA ILE A 447 1.79 6.34 -0.97
C ILE A 447 2.64 5.09 -0.83
N ARG A 448 2.56 4.18 -1.80
CA ARG A 448 3.28 2.90 -1.77
C ARG A 448 4.80 3.10 -1.84
N ALA A 449 5.27 4.06 -2.63
CA ALA A 449 6.70 4.39 -2.71
C ALA A 449 7.23 4.86 -1.34
N ILE A 450 6.52 5.77 -0.67
CA ILE A 450 6.88 6.27 0.66
C ILE A 450 6.87 5.15 1.71
N GLN A 451 5.87 4.28 1.70
CA GLN A 451 5.77 3.16 2.63
C GLN A 451 6.91 2.16 2.47
N ARG A 452 7.29 1.83 1.23
CA ARG A 452 8.43 0.94 0.94
C ARG A 452 9.77 1.57 1.34
N THR A 453 9.98 2.84 1.01
CA THR A 453 11.20 3.59 1.37
C THR A 453 11.38 3.66 2.88
N GLY A 454 10.30 3.77 3.64
CA GLY A 454 10.32 3.82 5.10
C GLY A 454 10.82 2.55 5.80
N ARG A 455 11.27 1.51 5.09
CA ARG A 455 11.87 0.29 5.66
C ARG A 455 13.39 0.40 5.88
N THR A 456 14.03 1.44 5.39
CA THR A 456 15.48 1.67 5.54
C THR A 456 15.81 3.09 6.02
N ALA A 457 17.05 3.33 6.40
CA ALA A 457 17.59 4.61 6.86
C ALA A 457 16.85 5.25 8.05
N ARG A 458 16.47 4.45 9.05
CA ARG A 458 15.86 4.93 10.31
C ARG A 458 16.95 5.19 11.36
N LEU A 459 17.77 4.17 11.66
CA LEU A 459 18.81 4.20 12.70
C LEU A 459 20.22 4.04 12.10
N LYS A 460 20.34 3.46 10.91
CA LYS A 460 21.60 3.24 10.18
C LYS A 460 21.51 3.83 8.79
N LYS A 461 22.67 4.14 8.17
CA LYS A 461 22.74 4.52 6.75
C LYS A 461 22.04 3.46 5.91
N GLY A 462 21.16 3.89 5.02
CA GLY A 462 20.36 3.01 4.19
C GLY A 462 20.54 3.30 2.71
N LYS A 463 20.33 2.28 1.87
CA LYS A 463 20.40 2.40 0.42
C LYS A 463 19.04 2.12 -0.20
N LEU A 464 18.62 2.99 -1.11
CA LEU A 464 17.42 2.83 -1.90
C LEU A 464 17.82 2.70 -3.38
N ILE A 465 17.60 1.54 -3.96
CA ILE A 465 17.94 1.26 -5.35
C ILE A 465 16.66 1.09 -6.16
N MET A 466 16.63 1.71 -7.33
CA MET A 466 15.50 1.57 -8.25
C MET A 466 15.97 1.14 -9.63
N LEU A 467 15.48 -0.03 -10.08
CA LEU A 467 15.76 -0.53 -11.43
C LEU A 467 14.72 0.01 -12.40
N ILE A 468 15.19 0.56 -13.52
CA ILE A 468 14.34 1.18 -14.54
C ILE A 468 14.81 0.70 -15.91
N THR A 469 13.92 0.06 -16.66
CA THR A 469 14.18 -0.33 -18.04
C THR A 469 13.93 0.86 -18.97
N LYS A 470 14.96 1.22 -19.78
CA LYS A 470 14.87 2.35 -20.72
C LYS A 470 13.83 2.10 -21.81
N GLY A 471 13.13 3.17 -22.21
CA GLY A 471 12.13 3.12 -23.29
C GLY A 471 10.88 2.30 -22.94
N THR A 472 10.62 2.06 -21.67
CA THR A 472 9.48 1.26 -21.20
C THR A 472 8.59 2.01 -20.19
N ARG A 473 7.54 1.35 -19.73
CA ARG A 473 6.64 1.88 -18.70
C ARG A 473 7.34 2.18 -17.37
N ASP A 474 8.49 1.54 -17.10
CA ASP A 474 9.27 1.85 -15.89
C ASP A 474 9.63 3.33 -15.81
N GLU A 475 10.06 3.95 -16.92
CA GLU A 475 10.36 5.38 -16.94
C GLU A 475 9.12 6.22 -16.66
N SER A 476 8.00 5.90 -17.32
CA SER A 476 6.74 6.60 -17.09
C SER A 476 6.28 6.48 -15.65
N PHE A 477 6.36 5.29 -15.06
CA PHE A 477 5.96 5.04 -13.66
C PHE A 477 6.85 5.80 -12.68
N TYR A 478 8.15 5.85 -12.94
CA TYR A 478 9.09 6.65 -12.14
C TYR A 478 8.71 8.13 -12.14
N HIS A 479 8.51 8.72 -13.31
CA HIS A 479 8.14 10.13 -13.43
C HIS A 479 6.77 10.43 -12.81
N VAL A 480 5.79 9.57 -13.02
CA VAL A 480 4.46 9.69 -12.41
C VAL A 480 4.53 9.61 -10.88
N SER A 481 5.33 8.70 -10.33
CA SER A 481 5.50 8.58 -8.87
C SER A 481 6.09 9.86 -8.27
N ARG A 482 7.14 10.42 -8.89
CA ARG A 482 7.78 11.67 -8.45
C ARG A 482 6.86 12.89 -8.57
N ALA A 483 6.09 12.96 -9.66
CA ALA A 483 5.12 14.03 -9.84
C ALA A 483 4.03 13.98 -8.76
N ARG A 484 3.52 12.79 -8.45
CA ARG A 484 2.49 12.58 -7.41
C ARG A 484 3.01 12.89 -6.00
N GLU A 485 4.26 12.60 -5.71
CA GLU A 485 4.89 12.95 -4.43
C GLU A 485 4.96 14.48 -4.24
N LYS A 486 5.40 15.22 -5.27
CA LYS A 486 5.39 16.68 -5.25
C LYS A 486 3.97 17.25 -5.15
N GLN A 487 3.02 16.66 -5.87
CA GLN A 487 1.61 17.07 -5.83
C GLN A 487 0.98 16.85 -4.45
N MET A 488 1.37 15.79 -3.74
CA MET A 488 0.90 15.51 -2.39
C MET A 488 1.23 16.68 -1.43
N GLY A 489 2.47 17.16 -1.43
CA GLY A 489 2.86 18.32 -0.60
C GLY A 489 1.95 19.52 -0.87
N ARG A 490 1.80 19.90 -2.15
CA ARG A 490 0.93 21.04 -2.55
C ARG A 490 -0.53 20.81 -2.16
N ALA A 491 -1.04 19.59 -2.30
CA ALA A 491 -2.41 19.27 -1.93
C ALA A 491 -2.64 19.43 -0.42
N ILE A 492 -1.70 19.01 0.41
CA ILE A 492 -1.76 19.18 1.86
C ILE A 492 -1.72 20.66 2.24
N ASP A 493 -0.82 21.45 1.64
CA ASP A 493 -0.74 22.89 1.88
C ASP A 493 -2.05 23.62 1.54
N THR A 494 -2.68 23.24 0.40
CA THR A 494 -4.00 23.77 0.02
C THR A 494 -5.08 23.43 1.05
N VAL A 495 -5.05 22.21 1.61
CA VAL A 495 -6.02 21.82 2.64
C VAL A 495 -5.77 22.56 3.96
N LYS A 496 -4.51 22.73 4.37
CA LYS A 496 -4.14 23.49 5.57
C LYS A 496 -4.64 24.93 5.50
N GLN A 497 -4.42 25.59 4.37
CA GLN A 497 -4.91 26.96 4.14
C GLN A 497 -6.45 27.03 4.21
N GLY A 498 -7.13 26.04 3.62
CA GLY A 498 -8.60 25.96 3.68
C GLY A 498 -9.15 25.77 5.09
N LEU A 499 -8.50 24.91 5.91
CA LEU A 499 -8.90 24.70 7.32
C LEU A 499 -8.67 25.97 8.15
N ALA A 500 -7.54 26.65 7.97
CA ALA A 500 -7.24 27.90 8.67
C ALA A 500 -8.24 29.02 8.33
N ASN A 501 -8.71 29.12 7.10
CA ASN A 501 -9.70 30.09 6.68
C ASN A 501 -11.10 29.80 7.26
N ASN A 502 -11.52 28.53 7.29
CA ASN A 502 -12.81 28.14 7.88
C ASN A 502 -12.86 28.49 9.37
N ILE A 503 -11.79 28.28 10.13
CA ILE A 503 -11.70 28.64 11.55
C ILE A 503 -11.82 30.15 11.73
N LYS A 504 -11.20 30.96 10.85
CA LYS A 504 -11.33 32.44 10.91
C LYS A 504 -12.76 32.90 10.62
N GLU A 505 -13.45 32.29 9.67
CA GLU A 505 -14.85 32.61 9.36
C GLU A 505 -15.81 32.22 10.49
N GLU A 506 -15.56 31.09 11.16
CA GLU A 506 -16.37 30.69 12.32
C GLU A 506 -16.16 31.63 13.53
N VAL A 507 -14.92 32.04 13.80
CA VAL A 507 -14.61 33.01 14.85
C VAL A 507 -15.23 34.38 14.56
N GLN A 508 -15.22 34.84 13.29
CA GLN A 508 -15.87 36.11 12.89
C GLN A 508 -17.40 36.07 12.97
N LYS A 509 -18.02 34.91 12.85
CA LYS A 509 -19.49 34.74 13.01
C LYS A 509 -19.93 34.62 14.48
N THR A 510 -19.00 34.41 15.37
CA THR A 510 -19.25 34.22 16.81
C THR A 510 -18.94 35.48 17.65
N LEU A 511 -18.26 36.46 17.05
CA LEU A 511 -18.06 37.83 17.52
C LEU A 511 -19.12 38.75 16.92
#